data_576c6b68953d9408bde8bc3c0c0c932b
#
_entry.id   576c6b68953d9408bde8bc3c0c0c932b
#
_cell.length_a   1.000
_cell.length_b   1.000
_cell.length_c   1.000
_cell.angle_alpha   90.00
_cell.angle_beta   90.00
_cell.angle_gamma   90.00
#
_symmetry.space_group_name_H-M   'P 1'
#
loop_
_entity.id
_entity.type
_entity.pdbx_description
1 polymer ?
#
loop_
_entity_poly.entity_id
_entity_poly.type
_entity_poly.pdbx_seq_one_letter_code
_entity_poly.pdbx_strand_id
1 'polypeptide(L)'
;MSYAFLNRGSSFSVDVVIPVLNEAHVLAKSVERALGFLREQFHCKWRLIIIDNGSTDGTQDVARALCTRNPELQFLHLTQRGRGRALRHAWLQSRADVVCYMDVDLSTDLKHLPELIGSIADEGYDVSTGSRLMRESRTQRSWKREAISRFYNLLVKGVLFTRFSDAQCGFKAVSRRAVEQIIPQVVDQTWFFDTELLVLAEKQGYRIKDIPVRWIEDDDSRVKIFKTGWDDIKGVCRLRKLLWKRRPAGVLAPDSTQRQ
;
A
#
# COMPACT_ATOMS: atom_id res chain seq x y z
N MET A 1 -12.84 -1.67 -18.47
CA MET A 1 -12.24 -3.00 -18.73
C MET A 1 -12.83 -3.96 -17.70
N SER A 2 -13.18 -5.18 -18.08
CA SER A 2 -13.63 -6.21 -17.14
C SER A 2 -12.44 -7.10 -16.80
N TYR A 3 -12.10 -7.22 -15.53
CA TYR A 3 -11.02 -8.09 -15.07
C TYR A 3 -11.55 -9.49 -14.81
N ALA A 4 -10.83 -10.53 -15.27
CA ALA A 4 -11.27 -11.91 -15.21
C ALA A 4 -11.43 -12.41 -13.76
N PHE A 5 -10.58 -11.92 -12.82
CA PHE A 5 -10.64 -12.32 -11.41
C PHE A 5 -11.98 -11.98 -10.74
N LEU A 6 -12.66 -10.92 -11.16
CA LEU A 6 -13.95 -10.50 -10.58
C LEU A 6 -14.99 -11.61 -10.63
N ASN A 7 -14.90 -12.51 -11.61
CA ASN A 7 -15.86 -13.60 -11.85
C ASN A 7 -15.31 -14.99 -11.49
N ARG A 8 -14.18 -15.09 -10.79
CA ARG A 8 -13.59 -16.40 -10.42
C ARG A 8 -14.32 -17.11 -9.27
N GLY A 9 -15.36 -16.51 -8.71
CA GLY A 9 -16.12 -17.10 -7.60
C GLY A 9 -15.24 -17.40 -6.39
N SER A 10 -15.45 -18.56 -5.75
CA SER A 10 -14.70 -18.97 -4.55
C SER A 10 -13.27 -19.45 -4.82
N SER A 11 -12.86 -19.60 -6.09
CA SER A 11 -11.51 -20.06 -6.46
C SER A 11 -10.44 -18.97 -6.35
N PHE A 12 -10.83 -17.72 -6.12
CA PHE A 12 -9.94 -16.58 -5.93
C PHE A 12 -10.41 -15.73 -4.77
N SER A 13 -9.49 -15.24 -3.97
CA SER A 13 -9.80 -14.51 -2.74
C SER A 13 -9.00 -13.22 -2.58
N VAL A 14 -9.67 -12.20 -2.05
CA VAL A 14 -9.11 -10.86 -1.83
C VAL A 14 -9.39 -10.40 -0.41
N ASP A 15 -8.38 -9.95 0.31
CA ASP A 15 -8.55 -9.22 1.56
C ASP A 15 -8.24 -7.73 1.33
N VAL A 16 -9.23 -6.89 1.58
CA VAL A 16 -9.12 -5.43 1.51
C VAL A 16 -8.95 -4.89 2.91
N VAL A 17 -7.86 -4.19 3.20
CA VAL A 17 -7.51 -3.70 4.53
C VAL A 17 -7.67 -2.19 4.62
N ILE A 18 -8.31 -1.72 5.68
CA ILE A 18 -8.42 -0.29 6.04
C ILE A 18 -7.75 -0.08 7.40
N PRO A 19 -6.53 0.46 7.45
CA PRO A 19 -5.90 0.83 8.71
C PRO A 19 -6.52 2.12 9.26
N VAL A 20 -6.86 2.12 10.56
CA VAL A 20 -7.50 3.25 11.21
C VAL A 20 -6.79 3.68 12.50
N LEU A 21 -6.81 4.99 12.76
CA LEU A 21 -6.33 5.59 14.02
C LEU A 21 -7.11 6.86 14.33
N ASN A 22 -8.04 6.78 15.32
CA ASN A 22 -8.90 7.89 15.71
C ASN A 22 -9.80 8.40 14.58
N GLU A 23 -10.52 7.49 13.93
CA GLU A 23 -11.34 7.76 12.73
C GLU A 23 -12.85 7.51 12.99
N ALA A 24 -13.30 7.60 14.24
CA ALA A 24 -14.70 7.31 14.61
C ALA A 24 -15.72 8.10 13.76
N HIS A 25 -15.39 9.33 13.40
CA HIS A 25 -16.30 10.27 12.70
C HIS A 25 -16.51 9.91 11.20
N VAL A 26 -15.55 9.26 10.54
CA VAL A 26 -15.64 8.92 9.11
C VAL A 26 -15.80 7.42 8.85
N LEU A 27 -15.41 6.57 9.81
CA LEU A 27 -15.27 5.14 9.62
C LEU A 27 -16.55 4.47 9.09
N ALA A 28 -17.71 4.76 9.70
CA ALA A 28 -18.96 4.13 9.29
C ALA A 28 -19.30 4.42 7.83
N LYS A 29 -19.26 5.70 7.45
CA LYS A 29 -19.56 6.13 6.07
C LYS A 29 -18.61 5.52 5.05
N SER A 30 -17.32 5.50 5.36
CA SER A 30 -16.29 4.96 4.47
C SER A 30 -16.42 3.46 4.29
N VAL A 31 -16.66 2.73 5.39
CA VAL A 31 -16.86 1.27 5.34
C VAL A 31 -18.13 0.89 4.59
N GLU A 32 -19.24 1.58 4.82
CA GLU A 32 -20.49 1.33 4.10
C GLU A 32 -20.32 1.56 2.59
N ARG A 33 -19.61 2.63 2.20
CA ARG A 33 -19.30 2.91 0.80
C ARG A 33 -18.41 1.83 0.19
N ALA A 34 -17.38 1.38 0.90
CA ALA A 34 -16.49 0.32 0.45
C ALA A 34 -17.22 -1.02 0.31
N LEU A 35 -18.05 -1.40 1.30
CA LEU A 35 -18.89 -2.62 1.26
C LEU A 35 -19.86 -2.59 0.08
N GLY A 36 -20.55 -1.46 -0.13
CA GLY A 36 -21.45 -1.30 -1.29
C GLY A 36 -20.74 -1.53 -2.61
N PHE A 37 -19.56 -0.92 -2.79
CA PHE A 37 -18.73 -1.09 -3.98
C PHE A 37 -18.26 -2.54 -4.16
N LEU A 38 -17.78 -3.18 -3.10
CA LEU A 38 -17.30 -4.56 -3.17
C LEU A 38 -18.42 -5.54 -3.48
N ARG A 39 -19.60 -5.39 -2.87
CA ARG A 39 -20.79 -6.23 -3.13
C ARG A 39 -21.27 -6.12 -4.57
N GLU A 40 -21.20 -4.91 -5.15
CA GLU A 40 -21.63 -4.66 -6.52
C GLU A 40 -20.64 -5.17 -7.56
N GLN A 41 -19.33 -4.97 -7.32
CA GLN A 41 -18.30 -5.17 -8.34
C GLN A 41 -17.57 -6.51 -8.23
N PHE A 42 -17.53 -7.15 -7.04
CA PHE A 42 -16.69 -8.33 -6.80
C PHE A 42 -17.54 -9.58 -6.61
N HIS A 43 -17.46 -10.49 -7.57
CA HIS A 43 -18.15 -11.80 -7.50
C HIS A 43 -17.20 -12.94 -7.10
N CYS A 44 -15.94 -12.63 -6.78
CA CYS A 44 -14.99 -13.54 -6.15
C CYS A 44 -15.13 -13.50 -4.62
N LYS A 45 -14.42 -14.37 -3.91
CA LYS A 45 -14.38 -14.34 -2.44
C LYS A 45 -13.59 -13.11 -1.95
N TRP A 46 -14.19 -12.29 -1.11
CA TRP A 46 -13.50 -11.13 -0.53
C TRP A 46 -13.89 -10.91 0.93
N ARG A 47 -13.02 -10.21 1.67
CA ARG A 47 -13.28 -9.68 3.00
C ARG A 47 -12.77 -8.24 3.08
N LEU A 48 -13.48 -7.43 3.86
CA LEU A 48 -13.03 -6.10 4.25
C LEU A 48 -12.53 -6.16 5.70
N ILE A 49 -11.29 -5.74 5.96
CA ILE A 49 -10.65 -5.83 7.26
C ILE A 49 -10.37 -4.42 7.77
N ILE A 50 -11.04 -4.02 8.84
CA ILE A 50 -10.69 -2.82 9.59
C ILE A 50 -9.60 -3.22 10.58
N ILE A 51 -8.45 -2.54 10.53
CA ILE A 51 -7.41 -2.75 11.53
C ILE A 51 -7.10 -1.47 12.29
N ASP A 52 -7.49 -1.44 13.54
CA ASP A 52 -7.23 -0.35 14.46
C ASP A 52 -5.80 -0.44 15.00
N ASN A 53 -5.06 0.65 14.92
CA ASN A 53 -3.69 0.73 15.38
C ASN A 53 -3.50 1.66 16.59
N GLY A 54 -4.32 1.44 17.64
CA GLY A 54 -4.22 2.10 18.93
C GLY A 54 -5.04 3.38 19.03
N SER A 55 -6.27 3.37 18.52
CA SER A 55 -7.24 4.46 18.70
C SER A 55 -7.63 4.63 20.17
N THR A 56 -7.87 5.88 20.53
CA THR A 56 -8.27 6.32 21.88
C THR A 56 -9.62 7.04 21.89
N ASP A 57 -10.29 7.10 20.73
CA ASP A 57 -11.66 7.60 20.56
C ASP A 57 -12.67 6.46 20.42
N GLY A 58 -13.87 6.72 19.93
CA GLY A 58 -14.91 5.71 19.67
C GLY A 58 -14.70 4.82 18.45
N THR A 59 -13.52 4.84 17.77
CA THR A 59 -13.27 4.07 16.55
C THR A 59 -13.52 2.59 16.71
N GLN A 60 -13.10 2.00 17.83
CA GLN A 60 -13.26 0.57 18.09
C GLN A 60 -14.72 0.17 18.23
N ASP A 61 -15.53 0.99 18.92
CA ASP A 61 -16.94 0.71 19.14
C ASP A 61 -17.70 0.78 17.80
N VAL A 62 -17.40 1.77 16.97
CA VAL A 62 -17.96 1.88 15.62
C VAL A 62 -17.58 0.66 14.79
N ALA A 63 -16.31 0.24 14.80
CA ALA A 63 -15.85 -0.92 14.02
C ALA A 63 -16.55 -2.21 14.47
N ARG A 64 -16.70 -2.46 15.78
CA ARG A 64 -17.41 -3.63 16.31
C ARG A 64 -18.89 -3.63 15.90
N ALA A 65 -19.56 -2.47 16.02
CA ALA A 65 -20.95 -2.34 15.60
C ALA A 65 -21.16 -2.59 14.09
N LEU A 66 -20.19 -2.19 13.25
CA LEU A 66 -20.23 -2.49 11.82
C LEU A 66 -20.06 -3.98 11.55
N CYS A 67 -19.16 -4.67 12.25
CA CYS A 67 -18.94 -6.11 12.09
C CYS A 67 -20.18 -6.95 12.47
N THR A 68 -20.96 -6.55 13.46
CA THR A 68 -22.20 -7.28 13.83
C THR A 68 -23.26 -7.28 12.73
N ARG A 69 -23.22 -6.31 11.81
CA ARG A 69 -24.20 -6.13 10.74
C ARG A 69 -23.69 -6.64 9.38
N ASN A 70 -22.40 -6.87 9.23
CA ASN A 70 -21.77 -7.19 7.97
C ASN A 70 -20.84 -8.40 8.13
N PRO A 71 -21.25 -9.61 7.72
CA PRO A 71 -20.45 -10.83 7.90
C PRO A 71 -19.14 -10.85 7.09
N GLU A 72 -19.05 -10.04 6.03
CA GLU A 72 -17.84 -9.90 5.22
C GLU A 72 -16.78 -8.97 5.86
N LEU A 73 -17.17 -8.30 6.96
CA LEU A 73 -16.30 -7.35 7.66
C LEU A 73 -15.61 -8.04 8.84
N GLN A 74 -14.30 -7.84 8.95
CA GLN A 74 -13.50 -8.30 10.07
C GLN A 74 -12.89 -7.09 10.78
N PHE A 75 -12.85 -7.12 12.11
CA PHE A 75 -12.16 -6.13 12.94
C PHE A 75 -10.95 -6.74 13.62
N LEU A 76 -9.80 -6.09 13.48
CA LEU A 76 -8.56 -6.39 14.18
C LEU A 76 -8.14 -5.18 15.01
N HIS A 77 -7.55 -5.41 16.18
CA HIS A 77 -7.06 -4.35 17.05
C HIS A 77 -5.62 -4.58 17.48
N LEU A 78 -4.83 -3.52 17.39
CA LEU A 78 -3.46 -3.46 17.93
C LEU A 78 -3.37 -2.34 18.96
N THR A 79 -2.75 -2.61 20.12
CA THR A 79 -2.52 -1.61 21.16
C THR A 79 -1.43 -0.60 20.81
N GLN A 80 -0.51 -0.98 19.94
CA GLN A 80 0.63 -0.16 19.55
C GLN A 80 0.37 0.56 18.23
N ARG A 81 0.65 1.87 18.20
CA ARG A 81 0.52 2.71 17.01
C ARG A 81 1.50 2.32 15.93
N GLY A 82 1.09 2.49 14.69
CA GLY A 82 1.91 2.29 13.50
C GLY A 82 1.12 1.75 12.33
N ARG A 83 0.95 2.58 11.28
CA ARG A 83 0.23 2.20 10.07
C ARG A 83 0.87 0.99 9.39
N GLY A 84 2.20 1.00 9.24
CA GLY A 84 2.95 -0.13 8.69
C GLY A 84 2.83 -1.40 9.55
N ARG A 85 2.79 -1.27 10.90
CA ARG A 85 2.54 -2.38 11.82
C ARG A 85 1.17 -3.00 11.58
N ALA A 86 0.15 -2.16 11.44
CA ALA A 86 -1.21 -2.61 11.19
C ALA A 86 -1.30 -3.39 9.87
N LEU A 87 -0.79 -2.82 8.78
CA LEU A 87 -0.79 -3.48 7.47
C LEU A 87 0.00 -4.79 7.49
N ARG A 88 1.20 -4.78 8.07
CA ARG A 88 2.02 -5.99 8.23
C ARG A 88 1.27 -7.09 8.99
N HIS A 89 0.62 -6.75 10.10
CA HIS A 89 -0.15 -7.70 10.92
C HIS A 89 -1.31 -8.31 10.13
N ALA A 90 -2.15 -7.48 9.50
CA ALA A 90 -3.29 -7.96 8.73
C ALA A 90 -2.85 -8.84 7.55
N TRP A 91 -1.82 -8.43 6.82
CA TRP A 91 -1.36 -9.14 5.63
C TRP A 91 -0.70 -10.49 5.93
N LEU A 92 0.10 -10.57 6.99
CA LEU A 92 0.73 -11.84 7.40
C LEU A 92 -0.28 -12.86 7.95
N GLN A 93 -1.39 -12.41 8.52
CA GLN A 93 -2.47 -13.29 8.96
C GLN A 93 -3.45 -13.66 7.85
N SER A 94 -3.48 -12.91 6.77
CA SER A 94 -4.31 -13.22 5.62
C SER A 94 -3.85 -14.51 4.92
N ARG A 95 -4.79 -15.22 4.32
CA ARG A 95 -4.55 -16.34 3.41
C ARG A 95 -5.11 -16.08 2.01
N ALA A 96 -5.54 -14.85 1.75
CA ALA A 96 -6.07 -14.47 0.45
C ALA A 96 -4.99 -14.52 -0.64
N ASP A 97 -5.39 -14.75 -1.88
CA ASP A 97 -4.49 -14.76 -3.03
C ASP A 97 -3.88 -13.38 -3.28
N VAL A 98 -4.68 -12.35 -3.03
CA VAL A 98 -4.25 -10.94 -3.08
C VAL A 98 -4.70 -10.23 -1.80
N VAL A 99 -3.79 -9.48 -1.21
CA VAL A 99 -4.12 -8.51 -0.16
C VAL A 99 -3.96 -7.11 -0.70
N CYS A 100 -4.86 -6.22 -0.35
CA CYS A 100 -4.71 -4.81 -0.70
C CYS A 100 -5.07 -3.92 0.49
N TYR A 101 -4.74 -2.64 0.41
CA TYR A 101 -5.20 -1.67 1.39
C TYR A 101 -5.57 -0.34 0.73
N MET A 102 -6.41 0.39 1.41
CA MET A 102 -6.79 1.76 1.10
C MET A 102 -6.93 2.57 2.38
N ASP A 103 -6.72 3.87 2.28
CA ASP A 103 -6.92 4.77 3.42
C ASP A 103 -8.42 4.93 3.72
N VAL A 104 -8.75 5.17 5.00
CA VAL A 104 -10.14 5.23 5.48
C VAL A 104 -10.94 6.40 4.89
N ASP A 105 -10.28 7.48 4.51
CA ASP A 105 -10.88 8.66 3.89
C ASP A 105 -11.37 8.42 2.46
N LEU A 106 -10.98 7.28 1.86
CA LEU A 106 -11.26 6.94 0.46
C LEU A 106 -10.87 8.05 -0.52
N SER A 107 -9.77 8.74 -0.24
CA SER A 107 -9.20 9.78 -1.10
C SER A 107 -8.89 9.25 -2.51
N THR A 108 -8.55 7.97 -2.64
CA THR A 108 -8.44 7.30 -3.94
C THR A 108 -9.79 6.74 -4.37
N ASP A 109 -10.22 7.03 -5.61
CA ASP A 109 -11.49 6.53 -6.13
C ASP A 109 -11.50 4.99 -6.18
N LEU A 110 -12.50 4.37 -5.54
CA LEU A 110 -12.67 2.91 -5.46
C LEU A 110 -12.73 2.23 -6.84
N LYS A 111 -13.09 2.96 -7.90
CA LYS A 111 -13.12 2.46 -9.28
C LYS A 111 -11.78 1.93 -9.77
N HIS A 112 -10.67 2.33 -9.14
CA HIS A 112 -9.34 1.82 -9.43
C HIS A 112 -9.01 0.48 -8.74
N LEU A 113 -9.86 0.04 -7.77
CA LEU A 113 -9.62 -1.21 -7.03
C LEU A 113 -9.61 -2.47 -7.92
N PRO A 114 -10.53 -2.62 -8.90
CA PRO A 114 -10.45 -3.73 -9.85
C PRO A 114 -9.16 -3.75 -10.67
N GLU A 115 -8.68 -2.60 -11.12
CA GLU A 115 -7.40 -2.50 -11.86
C GLU A 115 -6.20 -2.84 -10.97
N LEU A 116 -6.20 -2.33 -9.73
CA LEU A 116 -5.16 -2.60 -8.75
C LEU A 116 -5.00 -4.11 -8.49
N ILE A 117 -6.10 -4.82 -8.28
CA ILE A 117 -6.10 -6.25 -8.00
C ILE A 117 -5.90 -7.06 -9.27
N GLY A 118 -6.54 -6.67 -10.38
CA GLY A 118 -6.46 -7.34 -11.67
C GLY A 118 -5.05 -7.39 -12.23
N SER A 119 -4.24 -6.36 -11.98
CA SER A 119 -2.84 -6.37 -12.38
C SER A 119 -2.04 -7.52 -11.75
N ILE A 120 -2.42 -7.95 -10.55
CA ILE A 120 -1.81 -9.10 -9.88
C ILE A 120 -2.49 -10.40 -10.34
N ALA A 121 -3.81 -10.44 -10.26
CA ALA A 121 -4.60 -11.64 -10.48
C ALA A 121 -4.59 -12.13 -11.92
N ASP A 122 -4.62 -11.21 -12.89
CA ASP A 122 -4.79 -11.53 -14.32
C ASP A 122 -3.52 -11.23 -15.13
N GLU A 123 -2.70 -10.23 -14.73
CA GLU A 123 -1.50 -9.83 -15.49
C GLU A 123 -0.20 -10.36 -14.86
N GLY A 124 -0.26 -10.97 -13.66
CA GLY A 124 0.88 -11.62 -13.01
C GLY A 124 1.92 -10.68 -12.42
N TYR A 125 1.55 -9.46 -12.03
CA TYR A 125 2.38 -8.60 -11.21
C TYR A 125 2.40 -9.10 -9.76
N ASP A 126 3.46 -8.75 -9.02
CA ASP A 126 3.59 -9.13 -7.61
C ASP A 126 3.11 -8.03 -6.66
N VAL A 127 3.30 -6.79 -7.07
CA VAL A 127 2.86 -5.60 -6.34
C VAL A 127 2.20 -4.63 -7.31
N SER A 128 1.12 -4.02 -6.87
CA SER A 128 0.45 -2.95 -7.61
C SER A 128 0.27 -1.75 -6.68
N THR A 129 0.51 -0.55 -7.17
CA THR A 129 0.40 0.68 -6.40
C THR A 129 -0.30 1.77 -7.20
N GLY A 130 -1.24 2.46 -6.56
CA GLY A 130 -1.76 3.70 -7.10
C GLY A 130 -0.64 4.74 -7.21
N SER A 131 -0.70 5.57 -8.23
CA SER A 131 0.21 6.69 -8.39
C SER A 131 -0.56 7.98 -8.63
N ARG A 132 -0.23 8.99 -7.83
CA ARG A 132 -0.75 10.35 -7.96
C ARG A 132 0.12 11.21 -8.89
N LEU A 133 1.29 10.68 -9.29
CA LEU A 133 2.36 11.42 -9.98
C LEU A 133 2.48 11.08 -11.45
N MET A 134 1.74 10.10 -11.95
CA MET A 134 1.67 9.77 -13.37
C MET A 134 0.94 10.86 -14.15
N ARG A 135 1.20 10.95 -15.44
CA ARG A 135 0.60 11.96 -16.32
C ARG A 135 -0.92 11.80 -16.44
N GLU A 136 -1.39 10.57 -16.38
CA GLU A 136 -2.81 10.20 -16.49
C GLU A 136 -3.57 10.34 -15.17
N SER A 137 -2.85 10.55 -14.05
CA SER A 137 -3.46 10.73 -12.73
C SER A 137 -4.20 12.06 -12.64
N ARG A 138 -5.33 12.03 -11.95
CA ARG A 138 -6.15 13.23 -11.68
C ARG A 138 -6.16 13.51 -10.19
N THR A 139 -5.34 14.46 -9.74
CA THR A 139 -5.20 14.79 -8.33
C THR A 139 -5.75 16.19 -8.04
N GLN A 140 -6.53 16.27 -6.97
CA GLN A 140 -6.98 17.55 -6.40
C GLN A 140 -6.33 17.70 -5.03
N ARG A 141 -5.25 18.49 -4.96
CA ARG A 141 -4.52 18.77 -3.73
C ARG A 141 -3.76 20.09 -3.82
N SER A 142 -3.30 20.59 -2.68
CA SER A 142 -2.54 21.82 -2.65
C SER A 142 -1.20 21.69 -3.40
N TRP A 143 -0.77 22.74 -4.09
CA TRP A 143 0.50 22.76 -4.84
C TRP A 143 1.72 22.48 -3.95
N LYS A 144 1.67 22.89 -2.66
CA LYS A 144 2.74 22.64 -1.69
C LYS A 144 2.93 21.13 -1.43
N ARG A 145 1.83 20.41 -1.23
CA ARG A 145 1.87 18.94 -1.04
C ARG A 145 2.29 18.21 -2.32
N GLU A 146 1.87 18.74 -3.48
CA GLU A 146 2.33 18.21 -4.77
C GLU A 146 3.86 18.33 -4.89
N ALA A 147 4.43 19.52 -4.63
CA ALA A 147 5.87 19.76 -4.70
C ALA A 147 6.66 18.87 -3.72
N ILE A 148 6.20 18.75 -2.46
CA ILE A 148 6.83 17.90 -1.46
C ILE A 148 6.82 16.42 -1.89
N SER A 149 5.69 15.94 -2.39
CA SER A 149 5.55 14.56 -2.84
C SER A 149 6.45 14.25 -4.04
N ARG A 150 6.54 15.17 -5.02
CA ARG A 150 7.46 15.03 -6.17
C ARG A 150 8.91 15.03 -5.74
N PHE A 151 9.29 15.96 -4.86
CA PHE A 151 10.64 16.01 -4.31
C PHE A 151 11.02 14.73 -3.58
N TYR A 152 10.13 14.22 -2.72
CA TYR A 152 10.34 12.98 -2.00
C TYR A 152 10.55 11.78 -2.96
N ASN A 153 9.69 11.64 -3.96
CA ASN A 153 9.81 10.55 -4.93
C ASN A 153 11.09 10.68 -5.79
N LEU A 154 11.50 11.92 -6.13
CA LEU A 154 12.77 12.16 -6.80
C LEU A 154 13.97 11.75 -5.94
N LEU A 155 13.94 12.08 -4.64
CA LEU A 155 14.97 11.67 -3.67
C LEU A 155 15.05 10.14 -3.56
N VAL A 156 13.91 9.45 -3.42
CA VAL A 156 13.85 7.98 -3.38
C VAL A 156 14.44 7.38 -4.66
N LYS A 157 14.04 7.89 -5.83
CA LYS A 157 14.56 7.45 -7.13
C LYS A 157 16.06 7.67 -7.26
N GLY A 158 16.55 8.85 -6.90
CA GLY A 158 17.98 9.21 -7.03
C GLY A 158 18.88 8.44 -6.05
N VAL A 159 18.42 8.25 -4.81
CA VAL A 159 19.23 7.57 -3.77
C VAL A 159 19.15 6.05 -3.86
N LEU A 160 17.96 5.50 -4.15
CA LEU A 160 17.73 4.06 -4.13
C LEU A 160 17.65 3.44 -5.54
N PHE A 161 17.74 4.27 -6.61
CA PHE A 161 17.67 3.85 -8.00
C PHE A 161 16.44 3.00 -8.30
N THR A 162 15.26 3.53 -7.96
CA THR A 162 13.96 2.88 -8.15
C THR A 162 13.23 3.40 -9.38
N ARG A 163 12.26 2.63 -9.88
CA ARG A 163 11.50 2.94 -11.10
C ARG A 163 10.05 3.32 -10.83
N PHE A 164 9.43 2.82 -9.76
CA PHE A 164 8.05 3.14 -9.42
C PHE A 164 7.84 4.65 -9.27
N SER A 165 6.63 5.12 -9.55
CA SER A 165 6.34 6.55 -9.69
C SER A 165 5.93 7.23 -8.38
N ASP A 166 5.20 6.56 -7.48
CA ASP A 166 4.71 7.12 -6.20
C ASP A 166 4.87 6.12 -5.05
N ALA A 167 5.84 6.38 -4.19
CA ALA A 167 6.14 5.53 -3.04
C ALA A 167 5.06 5.55 -1.95
N GLN A 168 4.34 6.67 -1.80
CA GLN A 168 3.51 6.96 -0.62
C GLN A 168 2.00 6.98 -0.91
N CYS A 169 1.56 6.50 -2.08
CA CYS A 169 0.12 6.39 -2.33
C CYS A 169 -0.49 5.32 -1.40
N GLY A 170 -1.52 5.71 -0.63
CA GLY A 170 -2.26 4.82 0.29
C GLY A 170 -3.22 3.86 -0.43
N PHE A 171 -2.80 3.28 -1.55
CA PHE A 171 -3.61 2.40 -2.37
C PHE A 171 -2.70 1.38 -3.05
N LYS A 172 -2.56 0.20 -2.43
CA LYS A 172 -1.64 -0.86 -2.90
C LYS A 172 -2.26 -2.23 -2.80
N ALA A 173 -1.85 -3.12 -3.69
CA ALA A 173 -2.12 -4.55 -3.61
C ALA A 173 -0.84 -5.36 -3.73
N VAL A 174 -0.83 -6.53 -3.10
CA VAL A 174 0.32 -7.43 -3.00
C VAL A 174 -0.13 -8.86 -3.18
N SER A 175 0.56 -9.63 -4.02
CA SER A 175 0.31 -11.05 -4.22
C SER A 175 0.66 -11.86 -2.96
N ARG A 176 0.04 -13.04 -2.80
CA ARG A 176 0.36 -13.96 -1.70
C ARG A 176 1.86 -14.26 -1.63
N ARG A 177 2.49 -14.53 -2.76
CA ARG A 177 3.93 -14.76 -2.87
C ARG A 177 4.75 -13.60 -2.31
N ALA A 178 4.41 -12.37 -2.69
CA ALA A 178 5.14 -11.18 -2.25
C ALA A 178 4.88 -10.90 -0.75
N VAL A 179 3.68 -11.16 -0.24
CA VAL A 179 3.40 -11.08 1.20
C VAL A 179 4.32 -12.01 2.00
N GLU A 180 4.45 -13.26 1.59
CA GLU A 180 5.24 -14.26 2.31
C GLU A 180 6.74 -13.98 2.27
N GLN A 181 7.24 -13.43 1.16
CA GLN A 181 8.67 -13.25 0.94
C GLN A 181 9.18 -11.86 1.33
N ILE A 182 8.40 -10.79 1.09
CA ILE A 182 8.85 -9.41 1.25
C ILE A 182 8.41 -8.83 2.59
N ILE A 183 7.14 -9.02 2.98
CA ILE A 183 6.60 -8.38 4.19
C ILE A 183 7.38 -8.74 5.46
N PRO A 184 7.90 -9.97 5.67
CA PRO A 184 8.78 -10.26 6.80
C PRO A 184 10.05 -9.42 6.85
N GLN A 185 10.54 -8.94 5.70
CA GLN A 185 11.77 -8.14 5.59
C GLN A 185 11.54 -6.63 5.78
N VAL A 186 10.28 -6.16 5.68
CA VAL A 186 9.93 -4.75 5.93
C VAL A 186 10.03 -4.47 7.42
N VAL A 187 10.89 -3.55 7.81
CA VAL A 187 11.19 -3.25 9.21
C VAL A 187 10.41 -2.05 9.72
N ASP A 188 10.11 -1.10 8.84
CA ASP A 188 9.38 0.11 9.23
C ASP A 188 7.96 -0.23 9.66
N GLN A 189 7.53 0.38 10.76
CA GLN A 189 6.23 0.15 11.38
C GLN A 189 5.27 1.33 11.18
N THR A 190 5.71 2.38 10.45
CA THR A 190 5.02 3.66 10.35
C THR A 190 4.72 4.02 8.90
N TRP A 191 5.00 5.25 8.50
CA TRP A 191 4.68 5.75 7.16
C TRP A 191 5.68 5.32 6.08
N PHE A 192 6.93 5.07 6.45
CA PHE A 192 7.96 4.62 5.51
C PHE A 192 7.77 3.16 5.05
N PHE A 193 6.88 2.42 5.69
CA PHE A 193 6.51 1.05 5.32
C PHE A 193 6.25 0.88 3.82
N ASP A 194 5.47 1.80 3.24
CA ASP A 194 5.12 1.76 1.82
C ASP A 194 6.33 1.88 0.90
N THR A 195 7.21 2.83 1.22
CA THR A 195 8.46 3.02 0.47
C THR A 195 9.38 1.82 0.62
N GLU A 196 9.54 1.30 1.82
CA GLU A 196 10.39 0.13 2.09
C GLU A 196 9.89 -1.11 1.36
N LEU A 197 8.58 -1.35 1.37
CA LEU A 197 7.93 -2.44 0.64
C LEU A 197 8.27 -2.38 -0.87
N LEU A 198 8.01 -1.24 -1.50
CA LEU A 198 8.23 -1.09 -2.95
C LEU A 198 9.71 -1.21 -3.31
N VAL A 199 10.61 -0.63 -2.51
CA VAL A 199 12.06 -0.73 -2.73
C VAL A 199 12.53 -2.17 -2.59
N LEU A 200 12.12 -2.89 -1.54
CA LEU A 200 12.52 -4.28 -1.35
C LEU A 200 11.97 -5.18 -2.46
N ALA A 201 10.72 -4.97 -2.88
CA ALA A 201 10.12 -5.70 -3.98
C ALA A 201 10.91 -5.48 -5.28
N GLU A 202 11.15 -4.24 -5.67
CA GLU A 202 11.87 -3.92 -6.91
C GLU A 202 13.31 -4.47 -6.90
N LYS A 203 14.04 -4.33 -5.78
CA LYS A 203 15.43 -4.81 -5.67
C LYS A 203 15.56 -6.33 -5.64
N GLN A 204 14.49 -7.04 -5.33
CA GLN A 204 14.45 -8.50 -5.39
C GLN A 204 13.84 -9.04 -6.69
N GLY A 205 13.59 -8.16 -7.68
CA GLY A 205 13.12 -8.55 -9.00
C GLY A 205 11.62 -8.84 -9.09
N TYR A 206 10.83 -8.44 -8.09
CA TYR A 206 9.37 -8.54 -8.16
C TYR A 206 8.81 -7.51 -9.14
N ARG A 207 7.78 -7.90 -9.88
CA ARG A 207 7.13 -7.03 -10.87
C ARG A 207 6.18 -6.07 -10.16
N ILE A 208 6.43 -4.76 -10.33
CA ILE A 208 5.59 -3.70 -9.76
C ILE A 208 4.84 -3.00 -10.90
N LYS A 209 3.53 -2.76 -10.71
CA LYS A 209 2.70 -1.96 -11.60
C LYS A 209 2.26 -0.68 -10.92
N ASP A 210 2.55 0.45 -11.54
CA ASP A 210 1.97 1.75 -11.18
C ASP A 210 0.63 1.92 -11.90
N ILE A 211 -0.39 2.39 -11.20
CA ILE A 211 -1.73 2.65 -11.71
C ILE A 211 -2.06 4.13 -11.53
N PRO A 212 -2.35 4.87 -12.61
CA PRO A 212 -2.76 6.25 -12.48
C PRO A 212 -4.12 6.33 -11.77
N VAL A 213 -4.20 7.12 -10.69
CA VAL A 213 -5.41 7.21 -9.90
C VAL A 213 -6.05 8.59 -9.94
N ARG A 214 -7.38 8.61 -9.76
CA ARG A 214 -8.09 9.81 -9.33
C ARG A 214 -8.01 9.90 -7.82
N TRP A 215 -7.43 11.00 -7.32
CA TRP A 215 -7.20 11.22 -5.90
C TRP A 215 -7.68 12.62 -5.50
N ILE A 216 -8.46 12.70 -4.44
CA ILE A 216 -9.02 13.95 -3.91
C ILE A 216 -8.56 14.08 -2.47
N GLU A 217 -7.91 15.21 -2.16
CA GLU A 217 -7.43 15.50 -0.81
C GLU A 217 -8.60 15.62 0.16
N ASP A 218 -8.51 14.94 1.31
CA ASP A 218 -9.36 15.20 2.46
C ASP A 218 -8.78 16.38 3.24
N ASP A 219 -9.63 17.36 3.54
CA ASP A 219 -9.24 18.59 4.27
C ASP A 219 -8.79 18.31 5.71
N ASP A 220 -9.15 17.16 6.28
CA ASP A 220 -8.82 16.75 7.68
C ASP A 220 -7.53 15.93 7.80
N SER A 221 -6.58 16.11 6.90
CA SER A 221 -5.32 15.36 6.90
C SER A 221 -4.44 15.69 8.11
N ARG A 222 -4.30 14.72 9.02
CA ARG A 222 -3.54 14.82 10.30
C ARG A 222 -2.05 14.53 10.18
N VAL A 223 -1.51 14.38 8.97
CA VAL A 223 -0.10 14.03 8.77
C VAL A 223 0.81 15.20 9.13
N LYS A 224 1.68 15.04 10.12
CA LYS A 224 2.71 16.01 10.52
C LYS A 224 3.88 15.95 9.53
N ILE A 225 3.80 16.72 8.45
CA ILE A 225 4.70 16.69 7.28
C ILE A 225 6.18 16.72 7.69
N PHE A 226 6.61 17.61 8.58
CA PHE A 226 8.02 17.75 8.97
C PHE A 226 8.57 16.53 9.72
N LYS A 227 7.81 15.97 10.66
CA LYS A 227 8.24 14.79 11.42
C LYS A 227 8.33 13.56 10.51
N THR A 228 7.30 13.35 9.72
CA THR A 228 7.24 12.23 8.76
C THR A 228 8.38 12.32 7.74
N GLY A 229 8.64 13.52 7.19
CA GLY A 229 9.73 13.72 6.23
C GLY A 229 11.11 13.40 6.79
N TRP A 230 11.39 13.73 8.07
CA TRP A 230 12.66 13.37 8.70
C TRP A 230 12.82 11.86 8.93
N ASP A 231 11.75 11.20 9.35
CA ASP A 231 11.77 9.74 9.53
C ASP A 231 11.88 9.00 8.17
N ASP A 232 11.27 9.53 7.12
CA ASP A 232 11.41 9.05 5.75
C ASP A 232 12.88 9.14 5.26
N ILE A 233 13.58 10.26 5.50
CA ILE A 233 14.99 10.42 5.14
C ILE A 233 15.86 9.37 5.85
N LYS A 234 15.63 9.15 7.15
CA LYS A 234 16.33 8.09 7.90
C LYS A 234 16.06 6.72 7.30
N GLY A 235 14.82 6.44 6.90
CA GLY A 235 14.42 5.22 6.23
C GLY A 235 15.17 5.02 4.92
N VAL A 236 15.25 6.04 4.07
CA VAL A 236 16.02 6.02 2.80
C VAL A 236 17.49 5.73 3.06
N CYS A 237 18.12 6.41 4.03
CA CYS A 237 19.52 6.17 4.39
C CYS A 237 19.74 4.74 4.92
N ARG A 238 18.82 4.21 5.74
CA ARG A 238 18.88 2.85 6.25
C ARG A 238 18.80 1.83 5.10
N LEU A 239 17.86 2.00 4.18
CA LEU A 239 17.73 1.12 3.01
C LEU A 239 18.98 1.20 2.11
N ARG A 240 19.51 2.39 1.86
CA ARG A 240 20.74 2.54 1.07
C ARG A 240 21.90 1.73 1.65
N LYS A 241 22.11 1.82 2.98
CA LYS A 241 23.13 1.03 3.69
C LYS A 241 22.87 -0.48 3.59
N LEU A 242 21.61 -0.91 3.74
CA LEU A 242 21.22 -2.31 3.63
C LEU A 242 21.50 -2.85 2.23
N LEU A 243 21.10 -2.14 1.20
CA LEU A 243 21.30 -2.52 -0.20
C LEU A 243 22.79 -2.55 -0.58
N TRP A 244 23.60 -1.65 -0.03
CA TRP A 244 25.05 -1.69 -0.22
C TRP A 244 25.68 -2.95 0.36
N LYS A 245 25.32 -3.30 1.60
CA LYS A 245 25.84 -4.51 2.26
C LYS A 245 25.40 -5.82 1.55
N ARG A 246 24.29 -5.84 0.84
CA ARG A 246 23.77 -6.99 0.09
C ARG A 246 24.34 -7.10 -1.33
N ARG A 247 25.14 -6.15 -1.81
CA ARG A 247 25.87 -6.33 -3.08
C ARG A 247 26.82 -7.51 -2.90
N PRO A 248 26.79 -8.55 -3.77
CA PRO A 248 27.79 -9.59 -3.72
C PRO A 248 29.15 -8.95 -3.92
N ALA A 249 30.10 -9.25 -3.03
CA ALA A 249 31.49 -8.96 -3.25
C ALA A 249 31.93 -9.78 -4.47
N GLY A 250 32.11 -9.12 -5.63
CA GLY A 250 32.60 -9.78 -6.84
C GLY A 250 31.78 -9.56 -8.10
N VAL A 251 31.79 -8.33 -8.61
CA VAL A 251 31.90 -8.11 -10.04
C VAL A 251 33.08 -7.13 -10.18
N LEU A 252 34.30 -7.70 -10.22
CA LEU A 252 35.48 -6.99 -10.69
C LEU A 252 35.20 -6.51 -12.12
N ALA A 253 35.62 -5.29 -12.39
CA ALA A 253 35.57 -4.69 -13.72
C ALA A 253 36.15 -5.67 -14.76
N PRO A 254 35.65 -5.69 -16.00
CA PRO A 254 36.28 -6.48 -17.04
C PRO A 254 37.72 -6.02 -17.20
N ASP A 255 38.61 -6.99 -17.09
CA ASP A 255 40.05 -6.85 -17.30
C ASP A 255 40.32 -6.24 -18.67
N SER A 256 40.87 -5.06 -18.71
CA SER A 256 41.22 -4.31 -19.91
C SER A 256 42.53 -4.79 -20.53
N THR A 257 42.94 -6.04 -20.29
CA THR A 257 44.20 -6.61 -20.83
C THR A 257 43.93 -7.78 -21.76
N GLN A 258 43.33 -7.49 -22.91
CA GLN A 258 43.55 -8.31 -24.12
C GLN A 258 43.36 -7.43 -25.37
N ARG A 259 44.34 -6.61 -25.67
CA ARG A 259 44.68 -6.16 -27.03
C ARG A 259 46.20 -6.31 -27.16
N GLN A 260 46.58 -7.38 -27.72
CA GLN A 260 47.76 -7.51 -28.58
C GLN A 260 47.44 -8.49 -29.71
#